data_822e6a99a0178821b873a4a9c5da10ac
#
_entry.id   822e6a99a0178821b873a4a9c5da10ac
#
_cell.length_a   1.000
_cell.length_b   1.000
_cell.length_c   1.000
_cell.angle_alpha   90.00
_cell.angle_beta   90.00
_cell.angle_gamma   90.00
#
_symmetry.space_group_name_H-M   'P 1'
#
loop_
_entity.id
_entity.type
_entity.pdbx_description
1 polymer ?
#
loop_
_entity_poly.entity_id
_entity_poly.type
_entity_poly.pdbx_seq_one_letter_code
_entity_poly.pdbx_strand_id
1 'polypeptide(L)'
;MPIETMKATPAEREVFVEEDRGYHKALKPRQIQMIAIGGAIGTGLFLGAGGRLAMAGPALVFVYALCGFFAFLVLRALGELIMHRPSSGSFVSYAREFYGEKLAFVAGWMYWLNWAMTSVADVTAVALYMNFFKHYVPWLQGIDQWVFALTALIIVLSMNLLSVKVFGELEFWFSLVKVIALVTFLVVGIYFVVSGTPIDGHSAGFSIITNSGGLFPNGILPCLLYTSLSGLASRP
;
A
#
# COMPACT_ATOMS: atom_id res chain seq x y z
N MET A 1 -8.13 30.09 11.10
CA MET A 1 -9.21 30.84 10.48
C MET A 1 -10.50 30.47 11.20
N PRO A 2 -11.29 31.41 11.72
CA PRO A 2 -12.49 31.06 12.48
C PRO A 2 -13.56 30.44 11.58
N ILE A 3 -14.26 29.48 12.12
CA ILE A 3 -15.32 28.65 11.48
C ILE A 3 -16.53 29.51 11.00
N GLU A 4 -16.49 30.80 11.21
CA GLU A 4 -17.62 31.73 11.02
C GLU A 4 -17.98 32.04 9.56
N THR A 5 -17.20 31.61 8.58
CA THR A 5 -17.42 31.95 7.16
C THR A 5 -18.13 30.85 6.34
N MET A 6 -18.46 29.70 6.92
CA MET A 6 -19.19 28.65 6.21
C MET A 6 -20.72 28.86 6.35
N LYS A 7 -21.42 28.89 5.20
CA LYS A 7 -22.89 28.86 5.10
C LYS A 7 -23.46 27.47 5.45
N ALA A 8 -22.92 26.81 6.49
CA ALA A 8 -23.44 25.54 6.98
C ALA A 8 -24.68 25.77 7.86
N THR A 9 -25.66 24.91 7.72
CA THR A 9 -26.86 24.93 8.57
C THR A 9 -26.48 24.65 10.03
N PRO A 10 -27.28 25.05 11.02
CA PRO A 10 -27.01 24.79 12.44
C PRO A 10 -26.77 23.31 12.74
N ALA A 11 -27.55 22.41 12.12
CA ALA A 11 -27.39 20.96 12.28
C ALA A 11 -26.05 20.43 11.70
N GLU A 12 -25.62 20.95 10.55
CA GLU A 12 -24.29 20.62 9.97
C GLU A 12 -23.15 21.11 10.86
N ARG A 13 -23.31 22.27 11.50
CA ARG A 13 -22.32 22.80 12.45
C ARG A 13 -22.19 21.93 13.69
N GLU A 14 -23.28 21.39 14.21
CA GLU A 14 -23.26 20.48 15.37
C GLU A 14 -22.53 19.18 15.03
N VAL A 15 -22.78 18.58 13.87
CA VAL A 15 -22.07 17.38 13.40
C VAL A 15 -20.57 17.65 13.27
N PHE A 16 -20.15 18.80 12.74
CA PHE A 16 -18.73 19.17 12.60
C PHE A 16 -18.05 19.41 13.94
N VAL A 17 -18.75 19.98 14.91
CA VAL A 17 -18.21 20.20 16.27
C VAL A 17 -18.05 18.88 17.02
N GLU A 18 -18.96 17.92 16.84
CA GLU A 18 -18.82 16.58 17.42
C GLU A 18 -17.67 15.78 16.77
N GLU A 19 -17.51 15.84 15.45
CA GLU A 19 -16.38 15.22 14.75
C GLU A 19 -15.03 15.77 15.25
N ASP A 20 -14.93 17.07 15.50
CA ASP A 20 -13.68 17.72 15.96
C ASP A 20 -13.35 17.38 17.43
N ARG A 21 -14.36 17.19 18.27
CA ARG A 21 -14.18 16.78 19.69
C ARG A 21 -13.66 15.35 19.86
N GLY A 22 -13.86 14.46 18.88
CA GLY A 22 -13.37 13.08 18.90
C GLY A 22 -11.90 12.92 18.49
N TYR A 23 -11.23 13.99 18.05
CA TYR A 23 -9.89 13.90 17.46
C TYR A 23 -8.80 14.01 18.54
N HIS A 24 -8.30 12.88 19.03
CA HIS A 24 -7.14 12.83 19.92
C HIS A 24 -5.86 12.56 19.13
N LYS A 25 -4.91 13.51 19.15
CA LYS A 25 -3.56 13.36 18.57
C LYS A 25 -2.73 12.37 19.40
N ALA A 26 -2.95 11.07 19.22
CA ALA A 26 -2.27 10.01 19.96
C ALA A 26 -0.91 9.63 19.38
N LEU A 27 -0.67 9.90 18.08
CA LEU A 27 0.53 9.51 17.34
C LEU A 27 1.54 10.67 17.23
N LYS A 28 2.82 10.34 17.33
CA LYS A 28 3.92 11.29 17.10
C LYS A 28 4.18 11.46 15.59
N PRO A 29 4.71 12.62 15.12
CA PRO A 29 4.99 12.86 13.70
C PRO A 29 5.84 11.76 13.04
N ARG A 30 6.86 11.23 13.76
CA ARG A 30 7.71 10.13 13.27
C ARG A 30 6.91 8.86 12.96
N GLN A 31 5.92 8.54 13.81
CA GLN A 31 5.05 7.38 13.62
C GLN A 31 4.16 7.56 12.40
N ILE A 32 3.55 8.74 12.25
CA ILE A 32 2.70 9.07 11.10
C ILE A 32 3.48 8.95 9.79
N GLN A 33 4.71 9.50 9.73
CA GLN A 33 5.57 9.41 8.55
C GLN A 33 5.93 7.96 8.21
N MET A 34 6.31 7.17 9.22
CA MET A 34 6.67 5.76 8.98
C MET A 34 5.46 4.90 8.64
N ILE A 35 4.29 5.16 9.23
CA ILE A 35 3.02 4.51 8.86
C ILE A 35 2.69 4.82 7.39
N ALA A 36 2.84 6.09 6.97
CA ALA A 36 2.57 6.48 5.58
C ALA A 36 3.52 5.78 4.59
N ILE A 37 4.82 5.72 4.89
CA ILE A 37 5.82 5.04 4.06
C ILE A 37 5.59 3.52 4.07
N GLY A 38 5.42 2.93 5.27
CA GLY A 38 5.24 1.50 5.44
C GLY A 38 3.92 0.98 4.86
N GLY A 39 2.86 1.81 4.92
CA GLY A 39 1.58 1.52 4.28
C GLY A 39 1.66 1.51 2.76
N ALA A 40 2.53 2.34 2.17
CA ALA A 40 2.78 2.31 0.72
C ALA A 40 3.57 1.07 0.26
N ILE A 41 4.34 0.44 1.16
CA ILE A 41 5.16 -0.74 0.90
C ILE A 41 4.37 -1.98 1.38
N GLY A 42 3.58 -2.57 0.50
CA GLY A 42 2.74 -3.74 0.79
C GLY A 42 3.14 -5.01 0.04
N THR A 43 2.33 -6.05 0.16
CA THR A 43 2.45 -7.33 -0.53
C THR A 43 2.49 -7.18 -2.05
N GLY A 44 1.83 -6.17 -2.59
CA GLY A 44 1.89 -5.84 -4.01
C GLY A 44 3.29 -5.57 -4.52
N LEU A 45 4.17 -4.97 -3.70
CA LEU A 45 5.57 -4.76 -4.08
C LEU A 45 6.38 -6.05 -3.92
N PHE A 46 6.31 -6.72 -2.78
CA PHE A 46 7.15 -7.87 -2.49
C PHE A 46 6.71 -9.15 -3.22
N LEU A 47 5.43 -9.46 -3.24
CA LEU A 47 4.89 -10.66 -3.89
C LEU A 47 4.56 -10.43 -5.36
N GLY A 48 3.97 -9.29 -5.69
CA GLY A 48 3.45 -9.00 -7.03
C GLY A 48 4.48 -8.45 -8.03
N ALA A 49 5.62 -7.93 -7.57
CA ALA A 49 6.57 -7.24 -8.45
C ALA A 49 7.18 -8.16 -9.50
N GLY A 50 7.54 -9.39 -9.14
CA GLY A 50 8.14 -10.38 -10.07
C GLY A 50 7.20 -10.71 -11.23
N GLY A 51 5.94 -11.02 -10.95
CA GLY A 51 4.95 -11.32 -12.00
C GLY A 51 4.66 -10.11 -12.90
N ARG A 52 4.59 -8.92 -12.32
CA ARG A 52 4.41 -7.68 -13.10
C ARG A 52 5.61 -7.39 -14.00
N LEU A 53 6.81 -7.56 -13.48
CA LEU A 53 8.03 -7.36 -14.27
C LEU A 53 8.12 -8.37 -15.42
N ALA A 54 7.75 -9.63 -15.18
CA ALA A 54 7.72 -10.66 -16.22
C ALA A 54 6.72 -10.33 -17.33
N MET A 55 5.55 -9.73 -17.01
CA MET A 55 4.53 -9.38 -17.99
C MET A 55 4.76 -8.02 -18.65
N ALA A 56 5.14 -7.01 -17.89
CA ALA A 56 5.29 -5.64 -18.38
C ALA A 56 6.68 -5.35 -18.93
N GLY A 57 7.70 -6.15 -18.54
CA GLY A 57 9.07 -5.89 -18.89
C GLY A 57 9.63 -4.60 -18.28
N PRO A 58 10.73 -4.08 -18.83
CA PRO A 58 11.39 -2.86 -18.33
C PRO A 58 10.51 -1.61 -18.34
N ALA A 59 9.48 -1.57 -19.20
CA ALA A 59 8.52 -0.47 -19.27
C ALA A 59 7.71 -0.27 -17.98
N LEU A 60 7.71 -1.23 -17.07
CA LEU A 60 7.09 -1.13 -15.75
C LEU A 60 7.51 0.15 -15.00
N VAL A 61 8.76 0.61 -15.17
CA VAL A 61 9.27 1.84 -14.56
C VAL A 61 8.46 3.07 -15.00
N PHE A 62 8.14 3.18 -16.29
CA PHE A 62 7.34 4.29 -16.82
C PHE A 62 5.90 4.26 -16.31
N VAL A 63 5.31 3.06 -16.18
CA VAL A 63 3.96 2.91 -15.63
C VAL A 63 3.93 3.34 -14.16
N TYR A 64 4.94 2.92 -13.37
CA TYR A 64 5.04 3.37 -11.98
C TYR A 64 5.26 4.89 -11.86
N ALA A 65 6.09 5.48 -12.72
CA ALA A 65 6.31 6.91 -12.73
C ALA A 65 5.00 7.68 -13.03
N LEU A 66 4.26 7.23 -14.06
CA LEU A 66 2.98 7.82 -14.44
C LEU A 66 1.92 7.68 -13.33
N CYS A 67 1.76 6.48 -12.79
CA CYS A 67 0.84 6.24 -11.67
C CYS A 67 1.24 7.03 -10.42
N GLY A 68 2.54 7.14 -10.13
CA GLY A 68 3.06 7.94 -9.03
C GLY A 68 2.76 9.43 -9.18
N PHE A 69 2.88 9.95 -10.40
CA PHE A 69 2.51 11.33 -10.70
C PHE A 69 1.01 11.60 -10.45
N PHE A 70 0.13 10.75 -10.96
CA PHE A 70 -1.30 10.91 -10.69
C PHE A 70 -1.65 10.72 -9.20
N ALA A 71 -1.03 9.75 -8.53
CA ALA A 71 -1.20 9.58 -7.10
C ALA A 71 -0.78 10.83 -6.31
N PHE A 72 0.34 11.45 -6.68
CA PHE A 72 0.79 12.70 -6.08
C PHE A 72 -0.25 13.83 -6.24
N LEU A 73 -0.83 13.98 -7.44
CA LEU A 73 -1.87 15.00 -7.68
C LEU A 73 -3.12 14.75 -6.81
N VAL A 74 -3.57 13.50 -6.72
CA VAL A 74 -4.74 13.13 -5.89
C VAL A 74 -4.46 13.38 -4.41
N LEU A 75 -3.30 12.95 -3.91
CA LEU A 75 -2.92 13.17 -2.52
C LEU A 75 -2.74 14.65 -2.18
N ARG A 76 -2.21 15.43 -3.12
CA ARG A 76 -2.11 16.87 -2.96
C ARG A 76 -3.48 17.53 -2.86
N ALA A 77 -4.40 17.19 -3.76
CA ALA A 77 -5.77 17.70 -3.72
C ALA A 77 -6.48 17.31 -2.41
N LEU A 78 -6.31 16.07 -1.94
CA LEU A 78 -6.85 15.64 -0.66
C LEU A 78 -6.21 16.43 0.51
N GLY A 79 -4.91 16.69 0.45
CA GLY A 79 -4.22 17.51 1.45
C GLY A 79 -4.76 18.95 1.52
N GLU A 80 -5.06 19.55 0.39
CA GLU A 80 -5.69 20.90 0.32
C GLU A 80 -7.11 20.88 0.95
N LEU A 81 -7.89 19.83 0.71
CA LEU A 81 -9.21 19.65 1.34
C LEU A 81 -9.11 19.50 2.86
N ILE A 82 -8.15 18.69 3.34
CA ILE A 82 -7.91 18.50 4.79
C ILE A 82 -7.47 19.82 5.45
N MET A 83 -6.63 20.61 4.77
CA MET A 83 -6.21 21.92 5.28
C MET A 83 -7.36 22.93 5.32
N HIS A 84 -8.30 22.83 4.38
CA HIS A 84 -9.49 23.68 4.34
C HIS A 84 -10.49 23.31 5.45
N ARG A 85 -10.75 22.03 5.61
CA ARG A 85 -11.68 21.49 6.63
C ARG A 85 -11.23 20.10 7.11
N PRO A 86 -10.58 20.00 8.27
CA PRO A 86 -10.26 18.70 8.86
C PRO A 86 -11.54 17.89 9.12
N SER A 87 -11.54 16.62 8.70
CA SER A 87 -12.65 15.69 8.93
C SER A 87 -12.14 14.31 9.30
N SER A 88 -12.77 13.67 10.30
CA SER A 88 -12.46 12.29 10.71
C SER A 88 -12.87 11.27 9.64
N GLY A 89 -13.87 11.58 8.83
CA GLY A 89 -14.37 10.73 7.73
C GLY A 89 -13.53 10.78 6.46
N SER A 90 -12.43 11.57 6.43
CA SER A 90 -11.52 11.68 5.30
C SER A 90 -12.27 11.98 3.97
N PHE A 91 -11.85 11.33 2.87
CA PHE A 91 -12.45 11.59 1.54
C PHE A 91 -13.94 11.27 1.43
N VAL A 92 -14.47 10.36 2.28
CA VAL A 92 -15.91 10.04 2.30
C VAL A 92 -16.74 11.23 2.79
N SER A 93 -16.23 11.97 3.79
CA SER A 93 -16.89 13.19 4.27
C SER A 93 -16.92 14.28 3.20
N TYR A 94 -15.83 14.46 2.45
CA TYR A 94 -15.78 15.39 1.32
C TYR A 94 -16.69 14.96 0.16
N ALA A 95 -16.76 13.65 -0.12
CA ALA A 95 -17.70 13.12 -1.11
C ALA A 95 -19.16 13.42 -0.73
N ARG A 96 -19.50 13.33 0.57
CA ARG A 96 -20.83 13.67 1.09
C ARG A 96 -21.13 15.16 0.89
N GLU A 97 -20.19 16.01 1.22
CA GLU A 97 -20.34 17.46 1.14
C GLU A 97 -20.53 17.96 -0.29
N PHE A 98 -19.68 17.50 -1.22
CA PHE A 98 -19.66 18.03 -2.60
C PHE A 98 -20.56 17.28 -3.56
N TYR A 99 -20.84 16.01 -3.33
CA TYR A 99 -21.56 15.13 -4.25
C TYR A 99 -22.80 14.47 -3.65
N GLY A 100 -23.03 14.64 -2.34
CA GLY A 100 -24.19 14.15 -1.61
C GLY A 100 -24.10 12.71 -1.10
N GLU A 101 -25.12 12.29 -0.37
CA GLU A 101 -25.17 11.03 0.38
C GLU A 101 -24.97 9.77 -0.47
N LYS A 102 -25.53 9.73 -1.68
CA LYS A 102 -25.45 8.55 -2.55
C LYS A 102 -24.02 8.23 -2.93
N LEU A 103 -23.25 9.25 -3.33
CA LEU A 103 -21.85 9.04 -3.72
C LEU A 103 -20.98 8.73 -2.51
N ALA A 104 -21.23 9.38 -1.37
CA ALA A 104 -20.55 9.08 -0.12
C ALA A 104 -20.76 7.64 0.34
N PHE A 105 -21.97 7.12 0.22
CA PHE A 105 -22.30 5.72 0.52
C PHE A 105 -21.51 4.75 -0.38
N VAL A 106 -21.52 4.99 -1.67
CA VAL A 106 -20.76 4.16 -2.63
C VAL A 106 -19.27 4.23 -2.33
N ALA A 107 -18.72 5.43 -2.11
CA ALA A 107 -17.31 5.63 -1.79
C ALA A 107 -16.89 4.90 -0.50
N GLY A 108 -17.72 4.96 0.55
CA GLY A 108 -17.49 4.26 1.81
C GLY A 108 -17.49 2.74 1.64
N TRP A 109 -18.45 2.19 0.89
CA TRP A 109 -18.51 0.75 0.60
C TRP A 109 -17.34 0.28 -0.26
N MET A 110 -16.96 1.03 -1.27
CA MET A 110 -15.79 0.72 -2.10
C MET A 110 -14.50 0.74 -1.28
N TYR A 111 -14.36 1.68 -0.37
CA TYR A 111 -13.23 1.76 0.53
C TYR A 111 -13.17 0.57 1.48
N TRP A 112 -14.30 0.20 2.10
CA TRP A 112 -14.39 -0.96 2.96
C TRP A 112 -14.04 -2.26 2.20
N LEU A 113 -14.62 -2.45 1.01
CA LEU A 113 -14.36 -3.62 0.18
C LEU A 113 -12.88 -3.72 -0.22
N ASN A 114 -12.26 -2.58 -0.58
CA ASN A 114 -10.83 -2.54 -0.89
C ASN A 114 -9.98 -3.05 0.28
N TRP A 115 -10.25 -2.57 1.51
CA TRP A 115 -9.51 -3.03 2.69
C TRP A 115 -9.78 -4.49 3.03
N ALA A 116 -11.01 -4.95 2.89
CA ALA A 116 -11.35 -6.36 3.10
C ALA A 116 -10.59 -7.27 2.13
N MET A 117 -10.57 -6.94 0.83
CA MET A 117 -9.85 -7.71 -0.18
C MET A 117 -8.33 -7.65 0.02
N THR A 118 -7.79 -6.50 0.40
CA THR A 118 -6.37 -6.35 0.74
C THR A 118 -5.99 -7.23 1.93
N SER A 119 -6.80 -7.27 2.98
CA SER A 119 -6.56 -8.13 4.15
C SER A 119 -6.54 -9.61 3.78
N VAL A 120 -7.43 -10.06 2.90
CA VAL A 120 -7.43 -11.44 2.38
C VAL A 120 -6.15 -11.73 1.61
N ALA A 121 -5.71 -10.80 0.74
CA ALA A 121 -4.48 -10.95 -0.01
C ALA A 121 -3.25 -11.00 0.90
N ASP A 122 -3.19 -10.16 1.93
CA ASP A 122 -2.07 -10.09 2.86
C ASP A 122 -1.95 -11.37 3.71
N VAL A 123 -3.06 -11.87 4.25
CA VAL A 123 -3.09 -13.14 5.00
C VAL A 123 -2.67 -14.32 4.12
N THR A 124 -3.14 -14.33 2.86
CA THR A 124 -2.75 -15.36 1.89
C THR A 124 -1.26 -15.28 1.56
N ALA A 125 -0.72 -14.07 1.39
CA ALA A 125 0.71 -13.87 1.14
C ALA A 125 1.58 -14.35 2.29
N VAL A 126 1.19 -14.07 3.55
CA VAL A 126 1.89 -14.60 4.73
C VAL A 126 1.90 -16.13 4.71
N ALA A 127 0.76 -16.76 4.43
CA ALA A 127 0.66 -18.21 4.34
C ALA A 127 1.55 -18.81 3.24
N LEU A 128 1.66 -18.15 2.08
CA LEU A 128 2.57 -18.53 0.99
C LEU A 128 4.04 -18.39 1.40
N TYR A 129 4.43 -17.30 2.05
CA TYR A 129 5.79 -17.13 2.55
C TYR A 129 6.15 -18.17 3.61
N MET A 130 5.22 -18.56 4.47
CA MET A 130 5.45 -19.62 5.45
C MET A 130 5.68 -20.98 4.80
N ASN A 131 5.06 -21.26 3.64
CA ASN A 131 5.36 -22.48 2.88
C ASN A 131 6.81 -22.55 2.38
N PHE A 132 7.44 -21.41 2.07
CA PHE A 132 8.87 -21.36 1.75
C PHE A 132 9.72 -21.84 2.93
N PHE A 133 9.39 -21.41 4.15
CA PHE A 133 10.12 -21.81 5.35
C PHE A 133 9.95 -23.27 5.72
N LYS A 134 8.89 -23.96 5.27
CA LYS A 134 8.74 -25.42 5.45
C LYS A 134 9.92 -26.20 4.91
N HIS A 135 10.57 -25.71 3.85
CA HIS A 135 11.73 -26.38 3.26
C HIS A 135 12.93 -26.39 4.22
N TYR A 136 13.07 -25.37 5.04
CA TYR A 136 14.22 -25.20 5.94
C TYR A 136 13.94 -25.67 7.37
N VAL A 137 12.68 -25.79 7.75
CA VAL A 137 12.25 -26.07 9.14
C VAL A 137 11.38 -27.32 9.17
N PRO A 138 11.95 -28.50 9.54
CA PRO A 138 11.27 -29.80 9.41
C PRO A 138 9.94 -29.89 10.16
N TRP A 139 9.81 -29.29 11.34
CA TRP A 139 8.56 -29.35 12.12
C TRP A 139 7.40 -28.55 11.50
N LEU A 140 7.66 -27.65 10.54
CA LEU A 140 6.62 -26.93 9.79
C LEU A 140 6.05 -27.76 8.63
N GLN A 141 6.73 -28.83 8.19
CA GLN A 141 6.39 -29.56 6.96
C GLN A 141 5.00 -30.22 7.03
N GLY A 142 4.57 -30.66 8.23
CA GLY A 142 3.27 -31.27 8.45
C GLY A 142 2.10 -30.28 8.64
N ILE A 143 2.35 -28.99 8.61
CA ILE A 143 1.33 -27.96 8.87
C ILE A 143 0.70 -27.51 7.56
N ASP A 144 -0.64 -27.56 7.47
CA ASP A 144 -1.37 -27.08 6.31
C ASP A 144 -1.30 -25.57 6.14
N GLN A 145 -1.40 -25.08 4.93
CA GLN A 145 -1.30 -23.65 4.60
C GLN A 145 -2.36 -22.81 5.31
N TRP A 146 -3.57 -23.33 5.47
CA TRP A 146 -4.65 -22.62 6.14
C TRP A 146 -4.37 -22.32 7.62
N VAL A 147 -3.56 -23.15 8.28
CA VAL A 147 -3.15 -22.94 9.68
C VAL A 147 -2.29 -21.70 9.81
N PHE A 148 -1.37 -21.48 8.87
CA PHE A 148 -0.56 -20.25 8.83
C PHE A 148 -1.42 -19.02 8.57
N ALA A 149 -2.40 -19.11 7.66
CA ALA A 149 -3.33 -18.04 7.39
C ALA A 149 -4.16 -17.70 8.66
N LEU A 150 -4.71 -18.71 9.32
CA LEU A 150 -5.48 -18.51 10.55
C LEU A 150 -4.62 -17.91 11.67
N THR A 151 -3.40 -18.41 11.83
CA THR A 151 -2.46 -17.88 12.85
C THR A 151 -2.13 -16.42 12.58
N ALA A 152 -1.84 -16.06 11.34
CA ALA A 152 -1.59 -14.68 10.95
C ALA A 152 -2.81 -13.79 11.23
N LEU A 153 -4.01 -14.25 10.89
CA LEU A 153 -5.26 -13.54 11.15
C LEU A 153 -5.48 -13.28 12.65
N ILE A 154 -5.26 -14.30 13.49
CA ILE A 154 -5.40 -14.19 14.95
C ILE A 154 -4.38 -13.18 15.50
N ILE A 155 -3.13 -13.23 15.04
CA ILE A 155 -2.09 -12.30 15.48
C ILE A 155 -2.48 -10.86 15.11
N VAL A 156 -2.86 -10.61 13.85
CA VAL A 156 -3.25 -9.28 13.37
C VAL A 156 -4.49 -8.78 14.13
N LEU A 157 -5.50 -9.63 14.33
CA LEU A 157 -6.68 -9.27 15.10
C LEU A 157 -6.32 -8.90 16.55
N SER A 158 -5.46 -9.69 17.20
CA SER A 158 -4.99 -9.42 18.55
C SER A 158 -4.23 -8.09 18.64
N MET A 159 -3.39 -7.80 17.63
CA MET A 159 -2.68 -6.50 17.56
C MET A 159 -3.64 -5.32 17.35
N ASN A 160 -4.72 -5.49 16.61
CA ASN A 160 -5.73 -4.45 16.43
C ASN A 160 -6.54 -4.13 17.70
N LEU A 161 -6.57 -5.05 18.67
CA LEU A 161 -7.19 -4.81 19.99
C LEU A 161 -6.29 -4.02 20.95
N LEU A 162 -5.03 -3.81 20.58
CA LEU A 162 -4.09 -3.01 21.38
C LEU A 162 -4.40 -1.51 21.26
N SER A 163 -3.85 -0.73 22.20
CA SER A 163 -4.02 0.72 22.16
C SER A 163 -3.33 1.34 20.93
N VAL A 164 -3.88 2.43 20.42
CA VAL A 164 -3.35 3.17 19.26
C VAL A 164 -1.88 3.55 19.41
N LYS A 165 -1.42 3.84 20.64
CA LYS A 165 -0.01 4.17 20.89
C LYS A 165 0.91 2.98 20.66
N VAL A 166 0.52 1.80 21.17
CA VAL A 166 1.29 0.55 21.00
C VAL A 166 1.28 0.14 19.53
N PHE A 167 0.12 0.20 18.89
CA PHE A 167 -0.01 -0.08 17.46
C PHE A 167 0.90 0.84 16.62
N GLY A 168 0.89 2.15 16.88
CA GLY A 168 1.74 3.11 16.16
C GLY A 168 3.25 2.88 16.36
N GLU A 169 3.67 2.39 17.51
CA GLU A 169 5.10 2.04 17.75
C GLU A 169 5.48 0.74 17.03
N LEU A 170 4.63 -0.27 17.04
CA LEU A 170 4.83 -1.52 16.29
C LEU A 170 4.89 -1.26 14.78
N GLU A 171 3.95 -0.48 14.26
CA GLU A 171 3.91 -0.11 12.85
C GLU A 171 5.16 0.68 12.43
N PHE A 172 5.68 1.56 13.29
CA PHE A 172 6.95 2.25 13.06
C PHE A 172 8.09 1.25 12.83
N TRP A 173 8.25 0.25 13.71
CA TRP A 173 9.33 -0.73 13.60
C TRP A 173 9.15 -1.66 12.39
N PHE A 174 7.94 -2.12 12.12
CA PHE A 174 7.66 -2.94 10.93
C PHE A 174 7.91 -2.17 9.64
N SER A 175 7.53 -0.91 9.60
CA SER A 175 7.80 -0.03 8.45
C SER A 175 9.30 0.19 8.26
N LEU A 176 10.05 0.37 9.34
CA LEU A 176 11.51 0.51 9.28
C LEU A 176 12.17 -0.74 8.69
N VAL A 177 11.75 -1.93 9.11
CA VAL A 177 12.26 -3.20 8.56
C VAL A 177 11.97 -3.30 7.05
N LYS A 178 10.76 -2.94 6.61
CA LYS A 178 10.40 -2.92 5.18
C LYS A 178 11.30 -1.97 4.39
N VAL A 179 11.55 -0.77 4.90
CA VAL A 179 12.41 0.23 4.25
C VAL A 179 13.85 -0.27 4.17
N ILE A 180 14.39 -0.83 5.25
CA ILE A 180 15.75 -1.40 5.26
C ILE A 180 15.86 -2.54 4.24
N ALA A 181 14.89 -3.45 4.20
CA ALA A 181 14.85 -4.55 3.23
C ALA A 181 14.86 -4.02 1.78
N LEU A 182 14.05 -2.99 1.49
CA LEU A 182 13.97 -2.38 0.17
C LEU A 182 15.29 -1.70 -0.23
N VAL A 183 15.89 -0.94 0.69
CA VAL A 183 17.18 -0.28 0.44
C VAL A 183 18.28 -1.32 0.23
N THR A 184 18.32 -2.37 1.03
CA THR A 184 19.28 -3.48 0.85
C THR A 184 19.10 -4.13 -0.51
N PHE A 185 17.87 -4.42 -0.91
CA PHE A 185 17.57 -4.97 -2.24
C PHE A 185 18.05 -4.06 -3.38
N LEU A 186 17.83 -2.74 -3.24
CA LEU A 186 18.27 -1.74 -4.21
C LEU A 186 19.81 -1.70 -4.31
N VAL A 187 20.51 -1.68 -3.16
CA VAL A 187 21.98 -1.65 -3.13
C VAL A 187 22.56 -2.90 -3.74
N VAL A 188 22.03 -4.07 -3.40
CA VAL A 188 22.46 -5.36 -3.98
C VAL A 188 22.18 -5.39 -5.49
N GLY A 189 21.01 -4.91 -5.94
CA GLY A 189 20.68 -4.82 -7.36
C GLY A 189 21.64 -3.92 -8.13
N ILE A 190 21.95 -2.73 -7.59
CA ILE A 190 22.94 -1.82 -8.20
C ILE A 190 24.31 -2.46 -8.25
N TYR A 191 24.73 -3.14 -7.19
CA TYR A 191 26.01 -3.87 -7.17
C TYR A 191 26.11 -4.89 -8.30
N PHE A 192 25.09 -5.72 -8.52
CA PHE A 192 25.08 -6.70 -9.60
C PHE A 192 25.11 -6.06 -10.99
N VAL A 193 24.38 -4.96 -11.19
CA VAL A 193 24.39 -4.23 -12.47
C VAL A 193 25.75 -3.61 -12.74
N VAL A 194 26.41 -3.02 -11.74
CA VAL A 194 27.73 -2.37 -11.89
C VAL A 194 28.85 -3.39 -12.00
N SER A 195 28.82 -4.49 -11.24
CA SER A 195 29.86 -5.53 -11.26
C SER A 195 29.77 -6.44 -12.49
N GLY A 196 28.61 -6.47 -13.17
CA GLY A 196 28.39 -7.36 -14.31
C GLY A 196 28.42 -8.85 -13.96
N THR A 197 28.35 -9.20 -12.67
CA THR A 197 28.40 -10.60 -12.21
C THR A 197 27.17 -11.36 -12.72
N PRO A 198 27.37 -12.50 -13.41
CA PRO A 198 26.23 -13.27 -13.90
C PRO A 198 25.45 -13.90 -12.75
N ILE A 199 24.12 -13.84 -12.84
CA ILE A 199 23.19 -14.49 -11.91
C ILE A 199 22.50 -15.63 -12.69
N ASP A 200 22.60 -16.85 -12.21
CA ASP A 200 22.03 -18.05 -12.85
C ASP A 200 22.34 -18.17 -14.36
N GLY A 201 23.58 -17.81 -14.76
CA GLY A 201 24.03 -17.88 -16.15
C GLY A 201 23.57 -16.71 -17.03
N HIS A 202 22.84 -15.76 -16.51
CA HIS A 202 22.43 -14.54 -17.23
C HIS A 202 23.32 -13.36 -16.84
N SER A 203 23.86 -12.62 -17.83
CA SER A 203 24.64 -11.41 -17.58
C SER A 203 23.75 -10.31 -16.97
N ALA A 204 24.13 -9.82 -15.78
CA ALA A 204 23.48 -8.65 -15.20
C ALA A 204 23.88 -7.41 -16.01
N GLY A 205 22.90 -6.64 -16.47
CA GLY A 205 23.16 -5.40 -17.21
C GLY A 205 22.01 -4.96 -18.10
N PHE A 206 22.15 -3.77 -18.68
CA PHE A 206 21.13 -3.18 -19.55
C PHE A 206 20.97 -3.92 -20.91
N SER A 207 21.89 -4.78 -21.27
CA SER A 207 21.81 -5.65 -22.46
C SER A 207 20.61 -6.60 -22.42
N ILE A 208 20.11 -6.95 -21.22
CA ILE A 208 18.90 -7.75 -21.05
C ILE A 208 17.68 -7.06 -21.70
N ILE A 209 17.60 -5.72 -21.65
CA ILE A 209 16.50 -4.96 -22.24
C ILE A 209 16.43 -5.21 -23.76
N THR A 210 17.57 -5.20 -24.45
CA THR A 210 17.62 -5.41 -25.89
C THR A 210 17.44 -6.87 -26.28
N ASN A 211 17.96 -7.79 -25.46
CA ASN A 211 17.94 -9.23 -25.76
C ASN A 211 16.60 -9.91 -25.41
N SER A 212 15.78 -9.29 -24.55
CA SER A 212 14.51 -9.85 -24.07
C SER A 212 13.25 -9.21 -24.72
N GLY A 213 13.37 -8.72 -25.95
CA GLY A 213 12.23 -8.17 -26.69
C GLY A 213 12.01 -6.66 -26.51
N GLY A 214 13.02 -5.92 -25.99
CA GLY A 214 12.96 -4.48 -25.85
C GLY A 214 12.22 -3.99 -24.61
N LEU A 215 11.77 -2.74 -24.63
CA LEU A 215 11.07 -2.11 -23.50
C LEU A 215 9.67 -2.70 -23.26
N PHE A 216 9.01 -3.19 -24.29
CA PHE A 216 7.64 -3.72 -24.26
C PHE A 216 7.58 -5.15 -24.85
N PRO A 217 8.12 -6.16 -24.17
CA PRO A 217 8.22 -7.52 -24.74
C PRO A 217 6.85 -8.12 -25.08
N ASN A 218 5.79 -7.76 -24.36
CA ASN A 218 4.43 -8.24 -24.58
C ASN A 218 3.50 -7.17 -25.19
N GLY A 219 4.05 -6.03 -25.64
CA GLY A 219 3.30 -4.90 -26.15
C GLY A 219 2.85 -3.90 -25.09
N ILE A 220 2.45 -2.72 -25.55
CA ILE A 220 2.10 -1.59 -24.67
C ILE A 220 0.78 -1.82 -23.90
N LEU A 221 -0.20 -2.41 -24.56
CA LEU A 221 -1.54 -2.59 -24.01
C LEU A 221 -1.59 -3.55 -22.82
N PRO A 222 -1.00 -4.77 -22.90
CA PRO A 222 -0.90 -5.65 -21.74
C PRO A 222 -0.12 -5.02 -20.57
N CYS A 223 0.94 -4.27 -20.87
CA CYS A 223 1.72 -3.56 -19.84
C CYS A 223 0.86 -2.57 -19.06
N LEU A 224 0.11 -1.70 -19.75
CA LEU A 224 -0.74 -0.71 -19.12
C LEU A 224 -1.94 -1.33 -18.38
N LEU A 225 -2.65 -2.26 -19.03
CA LEU A 225 -3.84 -2.89 -18.43
C LEU A 225 -3.46 -3.72 -17.20
N TYR A 226 -2.49 -4.61 -17.31
CA TYR A 226 -2.12 -5.48 -16.20
C TYR A 226 -1.53 -4.69 -15.02
N THR A 227 -0.70 -3.70 -15.31
CA THR A 227 -0.07 -2.89 -14.26
C THR A 227 -1.06 -1.94 -13.61
N SER A 228 -1.96 -1.30 -14.37
CA SER A 228 -2.97 -0.41 -13.82
C SER A 228 -4.00 -1.17 -12.98
N LEU A 229 -4.51 -2.31 -13.47
CA LEU A 229 -5.47 -3.13 -12.74
C LEU A 229 -4.85 -3.75 -11.49
N SER A 230 -3.63 -4.31 -11.59
CA SER A 230 -2.93 -4.87 -10.42
C SER A 230 -2.42 -3.78 -9.46
N GLY A 231 -2.09 -2.61 -9.96
CA GLY A 231 -1.72 -1.44 -9.15
C GLY A 231 -2.89 -0.89 -8.34
N LEU A 232 -4.11 -0.97 -8.86
CA LEU A 232 -5.33 -0.63 -8.12
C LEU A 232 -5.63 -1.66 -7.01
N ALA A 233 -5.35 -2.95 -7.27
CA ALA A 233 -5.55 -4.02 -6.29
C ALA A 233 -4.47 -4.08 -5.19
N SER A 234 -3.33 -3.42 -5.37
CA SER A 234 -2.18 -3.46 -4.44
C SER A 234 -1.94 -2.17 -3.67
N ARG A 235 -2.88 -1.22 -3.70
CA ARG A 235 -2.78 0.00 -2.88
C ARG A 235 -3.41 -0.23 -1.52
N PRO A 236 -2.67 0.11 -0.45
CA PRO A 236 -3.25 0.21 0.90
C PRO A 236 -4.30 1.30 0.98
#